data_06d88463fec321a14c9c82f9178d0144
#
_entry.id   06d88463fec321a14c9c82f9178d0144
#
_cell.length_a   1.000
_cell.length_b   1.000
_cell.length_c   1.000
_cell.angle_alpha   90.00
_cell.angle_beta   90.00
_cell.angle_gamma   90.00
#
_symmetry.space_group_name_H-M   'P 1'
#
loop_
_entity.id
_entity.type
_entity.pdbx_description
1 polymer ?
#
loop_
_entity_poly.entity_id
_entity_poly.type
_entity_poly.pdbx_seq_one_letter_code
_entity_poly.pdbx_strand_id
1 'polypeptide(L)'
;PEMSRGLGDVYKRQVYDIQNYRNTIEGINWVYLNLPNEDIKEAAIASIKGNEAMYTSSDVGKYFNRETGILDPEMYDYNSLMGVDFSMDKKTRILTRQSGSAHAMSLVAVDVDANGKPTKWEFENSWGPQAGHNGYLTFTDKWFDEYIFRVVIHKKYLGEKALKALDQKPILLPMWDYMF
;
A
#
# COMPACT_ATOMS: atom_id res chain seq x y z
N PRO A 1 18.96 9.79 -9.57
CA PRO A 1 18.04 9.55 -8.44
C PRO A 1 17.29 8.25 -8.62
N GLU A 2 17.20 7.47 -7.54
CA GLU A 2 16.39 6.24 -7.57
C GLU A 2 14.91 6.57 -7.68
N MET A 3 14.31 6.22 -8.80
CA MET A 3 12.87 6.38 -8.99
C MET A 3 12.10 5.31 -8.21
N SER A 4 10.99 5.69 -7.59
CA SER A 4 10.08 4.74 -6.97
C SER A 4 9.50 3.80 -8.02
N ARG A 5 9.50 2.50 -7.76
CA ARG A 5 8.86 1.51 -8.64
C ARG A 5 7.33 1.54 -8.58
N GLY A 6 6.74 2.39 -7.74
CA GLY A 6 5.30 2.40 -7.49
C GLY A 6 4.50 3.52 -8.15
N LEU A 7 5.10 4.65 -8.53
CA LEU A 7 4.37 5.87 -8.82
C LEU A 7 4.96 6.67 -10.02
N GLY A 8 5.24 6.03 -11.14
CA GLY A 8 5.72 6.74 -12.32
C GLY A 8 7.09 7.41 -12.11
N ASP A 9 7.19 8.71 -12.42
CA ASP A 9 8.45 9.48 -12.34
C ASP A 9 8.73 10.10 -10.96
N VAL A 10 8.04 9.64 -9.90
CA VAL A 10 8.25 10.14 -8.54
C VAL A 10 9.48 9.49 -7.88
N TYR A 11 10.20 10.27 -7.08
CA TYR A 11 11.40 9.84 -6.39
C TYR A 11 11.07 9.24 -5.01
N LYS A 12 11.83 8.21 -4.61
CA LYS A 12 11.77 7.65 -3.26
C LYS A 12 12.21 8.68 -2.22
N ARG A 13 11.59 8.63 -1.05
CA ARG A 13 11.86 9.54 0.09
C ARG A 13 11.69 11.01 -0.29
N GLN A 14 10.65 11.30 -1.05
CA GLN A 14 10.24 12.63 -1.46
C GLN A 14 8.80 12.88 -1.00
N VAL A 15 8.54 14.12 -0.57
CA VAL A 15 7.19 14.56 -0.19
C VAL A 15 6.48 15.12 -1.41
N TYR A 16 5.22 14.71 -1.59
CA TYR A 16 4.35 15.17 -2.67
C TYR A 16 3.08 15.76 -2.12
N ASP A 17 2.63 16.83 -2.74
CA ASP A 17 1.31 17.44 -2.57
C ASP A 17 0.57 17.34 -3.89
N ILE A 18 -0.73 17.14 -3.85
CA ILE A 18 -1.54 17.06 -5.05
C ILE A 18 -2.48 18.25 -5.08
N GLN A 19 -2.42 18.96 -6.20
CA GLN A 19 -3.19 20.17 -6.38
C GLN A 19 -4.69 19.94 -6.10
N ASN A 20 -5.24 20.72 -5.16
CA ASN A 20 -6.66 20.68 -4.76
C ASN A 20 -7.16 19.33 -4.21
N TYR A 21 -6.29 18.40 -3.85
CA TYR A 21 -6.69 17.11 -3.28
C TYR A 21 -6.95 17.23 -1.78
N ARG A 22 -8.18 17.59 -1.45
CA ARG A 22 -8.67 17.85 -0.08
C ARG A 22 -10.18 17.61 0.01
N ASN A 23 -10.69 17.39 1.21
CA ASN A 23 -12.10 17.09 1.46
C ASN A 23 -13.02 18.32 1.40
N THR A 24 -12.49 19.51 1.69
CA THR A 24 -13.23 20.77 1.74
C THR A 24 -12.43 21.88 1.06
N ILE A 25 -13.07 22.94 0.61
CA ILE A 25 -12.41 24.06 -0.09
C ILE A 25 -11.33 24.69 0.77
N GLU A 26 -11.58 24.89 2.07
CA GLU A 26 -10.64 25.46 3.04
C GLU A 26 -9.78 24.38 3.72
N GLY A 27 -9.93 23.11 3.33
CA GLY A 27 -9.25 21.98 3.94
C GLY A 27 -7.77 21.94 3.63
N ILE A 28 -7.05 21.17 4.43
CA ILE A 28 -5.63 20.87 4.21
C ILE A 28 -5.50 19.84 3.09
N ASN A 29 -4.59 20.08 2.14
CA ASN A 29 -4.26 19.10 1.12
C ASN A 29 -3.65 17.84 1.75
N TRP A 30 -3.92 16.71 1.14
CA TRP A 30 -3.26 15.46 1.50
C TRP A 30 -1.82 15.50 1.00
N VAL A 31 -0.89 15.34 1.93
CA VAL A 31 0.54 15.30 1.66
C VAL A 31 1.02 13.87 1.79
N TYR A 32 1.79 13.41 0.82
CA TYR A 32 2.29 12.03 0.75
C TYR A 32 3.80 11.99 0.82
N LEU A 33 4.33 11.13 1.67
CA LEU A 33 5.73 10.75 1.67
C LEU A 33 5.86 9.45 0.87
N ASN A 34 6.52 9.50 -0.29
CA ASN A 34 6.78 8.32 -1.10
C ASN A 34 7.99 7.57 -0.56
N LEU A 35 7.77 6.37 -0.05
CA LEU A 35 8.79 5.52 0.56
C LEU A 35 8.97 4.21 -0.22
N PRO A 36 10.16 3.59 -0.15
CA PRO A 36 10.32 2.18 -0.51
C PRO A 36 9.43 1.28 0.35
N ASN A 37 9.00 0.14 -0.19
CA ASN A 37 8.14 -0.79 0.55
C ASN A 37 8.79 -1.26 1.85
N GLU A 38 10.11 -1.44 1.88
CA GLU A 38 10.86 -1.84 3.07
C GLU A 38 10.68 -0.83 4.22
N ASP A 39 10.81 0.47 3.93
CA ASP A 39 10.65 1.54 4.93
C ASP A 39 9.19 1.59 5.43
N ILE A 40 8.20 1.38 4.53
CA ILE A 40 6.77 1.34 4.89
C ILE A 40 6.48 0.14 5.78
N LYS A 41 6.98 -1.05 5.43
CA LYS A 41 6.79 -2.29 6.20
C LYS A 41 7.42 -2.20 7.58
N GLU A 42 8.63 -1.67 7.68
CA GLU A 42 9.30 -1.44 8.96
C GLU A 42 8.46 -0.56 9.89
N ALA A 43 7.98 0.58 9.38
CA ALA A 43 7.13 1.48 10.12
C ALA A 43 5.77 0.86 10.48
N ALA A 44 5.17 0.08 9.57
CA ALA A 44 3.92 -0.62 9.82
C ALA A 44 4.05 -1.70 10.90
N ILE A 45 5.13 -2.48 10.88
CA ILE A 45 5.45 -3.47 11.93
C ILE A 45 5.62 -2.76 13.27
N ALA A 46 6.34 -1.64 13.30
CA ALA A 46 6.55 -0.86 14.53
C ALA A 46 5.22 -0.30 15.08
N SER A 47 4.31 0.16 14.21
CA SER A 47 2.98 0.63 14.59
C SER A 47 2.13 -0.48 15.21
N ILE A 48 2.06 -1.65 14.57
CA ILE A 48 1.32 -2.81 15.08
C ILE A 48 1.89 -3.28 16.42
N LYS A 49 3.22 -3.37 16.56
CA LYS A 49 3.88 -3.68 17.83
C LYS A 49 3.61 -2.62 18.91
N GLY A 50 3.37 -1.38 18.51
CA GLY A 50 2.93 -0.29 19.39
C GLY A 50 1.43 -0.31 19.70
N ASN A 51 0.70 -1.35 19.26
CA ASN A 51 -0.75 -1.51 19.41
C ASN A 51 -1.56 -0.40 18.72
N GLU A 52 -1.09 0.07 17.58
CA GLU A 52 -1.77 1.08 16.76
C GLU A 52 -2.08 0.52 15.36
N ALA A 53 -3.36 0.37 15.06
CA ALA A 53 -3.85 0.03 13.72
C ALA A 53 -3.69 1.22 12.76
N MET A 54 -3.61 0.93 11.47
CA MET A 54 -3.35 1.94 10.44
C MET A 54 -4.43 1.94 9.37
N TYR A 55 -4.86 3.13 8.96
CA TYR A 55 -5.59 3.25 7.70
C TYR A 55 -4.69 2.85 6.53
N THR A 56 -5.20 2.00 5.66
CA THR A 56 -4.54 1.63 4.42
C THR A 56 -5.49 1.77 3.23
N SER A 57 -4.92 1.89 2.05
CA SER A 57 -5.66 1.88 0.80
C SER A 57 -4.98 0.95 -0.19
N SER A 58 -5.77 0.12 -0.86
CA SER A 58 -5.29 -0.99 -1.69
C SER A 58 -6.21 -1.28 -2.88
N ASP A 59 -5.73 -2.10 -3.82
CA ASP A 59 -6.56 -2.71 -4.87
C ASP A 59 -7.05 -4.09 -4.42
N VAL A 60 -7.98 -4.10 -3.45
CA VAL A 60 -8.45 -5.31 -2.77
C VAL A 60 -9.07 -6.35 -3.69
N GLY A 61 -9.54 -5.95 -4.88
CA GLY A 61 -10.13 -6.88 -5.86
C GLY A 61 -9.12 -7.78 -6.57
N LYS A 62 -7.81 -7.51 -6.45
CA LYS A 62 -6.77 -8.25 -7.17
C LYS A 62 -6.32 -9.49 -6.41
N TYR A 63 -6.35 -10.64 -7.10
CA TYR A 63 -5.92 -11.93 -6.54
C TYR A 63 -6.55 -12.22 -5.18
N PHE A 64 -7.84 -12.01 -5.11
CA PHE A 64 -8.66 -12.16 -3.89
C PHE A 64 -9.58 -13.38 -3.98
N ASN A 65 -9.39 -14.34 -3.10
CA ASN A 65 -10.34 -15.42 -2.88
C ASN A 65 -11.40 -14.97 -1.86
N ARG A 66 -12.60 -14.68 -2.33
CA ARG A 66 -13.69 -14.15 -1.49
C ARG A 66 -14.20 -15.15 -0.45
N GLU A 67 -14.09 -16.44 -0.73
CA GLU A 67 -14.58 -17.51 0.14
C GLU A 67 -13.65 -17.70 1.35
N THR A 68 -12.34 -17.64 1.13
CA THR A 68 -11.34 -17.83 2.20
C THR A 68 -10.88 -16.52 2.84
N GLY A 69 -11.10 -15.37 2.20
CA GLY A 69 -10.58 -14.07 2.65
C GLY A 69 -9.08 -13.89 2.42
N ILE A 70 -8.48 -14.68 1.54
CA ILE A 70 -7.03 -14.65 1.27
C ILE A 70 -6.74 -13.84 0.01
N LEU A 71 -5.67 -13.02 0.06
CA LEU A 71 -5.15 -12.27 -1.07
C LEU A 71 -3.68 -12.66 -1.30
N ASP A 72 -3.40 -13.19 -2.50
CA ASP A 72 -2.06 -13.65 -2.86
C ASP A 72 -1.84 -13.54 -4.38
N PRO A 73 -0.80 -12.83 -4.88
CA PRO A 73 -0.54 -12.74 -6.32
C PRO A 73 -0.26 -14.09 -6.98
N GLU A 74 0.16 -15.08 -6.20
CA GLU A 74 0.47 -16.43 -6.68
C GLU A 74 -0.71 -17.40 -6.57
N MET A 75 -1.90 -16.93 -6.21
CA MET A 75 -3.10 -17.75 -6.05
C MET A 75 -3.52 -18.46 -7.35
N TYR A 76 -3.26 -17.85 -8.49
CA TYR A 76 -3.62 -18.39 -9.81
C TYR A 76 -2.42 -18.37 -10.76
N ASP A 77 -2.05 -19.52 -11.30
CA ASP A 77 -0.97 -19.65 -12.27
C ASP A 77 -1.52 -19.53 -13.71
N TYR A 78 -1.90 -18.34 -14.08
CA TYR A 78 -2.38 -18.05 -15.45
C TYR A 78 -1.27 -18.21 -16.49
N ASN A 79 -0.02 -17.97 -16.14
CA ASN A 79 1.11 -18.07 -17.06
C ASN A 79 1.27 -19.51 -17.56
N SER A 80 1.28 -20.49 -16.64
CA SER A 80 1.33 -21.91 -17.01
C SER A 80 0.08 -22.37 -17.74
N LEU A 81 -1.11 -21.92 -17.31
CA LEU A 81 -2.38 -22.31 -17.91
C LEU A 81 -2.50 -21.84 -19.37
N MET A 82 -2.06 -20.62 -19.66
CA MET A 82 -2.25 -20.00 -20.97
C MET A 82 -1.01 -20.03 -21.85
N GLY A 83 0.14 -20.43 -21.31
CA GLY A 83 1.43 -20.43 -22.02
C GLY A 83 1.94 -19.03 -22.40
N VAL A 84 1.50 -18.00 -21.66
CA VAL A 84 1.82 -16.58 -21.91
C VAL A 84 2.24 -15.95 -20.61
N ASP A 85 3.27 -15.09 -20.62
CA ASP A 85 3.67 -14.31 -19.46
C ASP A 85 2.75 -13.08 -19.30
N PHE A 86 1.95 -13.07 -18.25
CA PHE A 86 1.08 -11.97 -17.85
C PHE A 86 1.70 -11.06 -16.78
N SER A 87 2.98 -11.28 -16.43
CA SER A 87 3.64 -10.48 -15.40
C SER A 87 3.69 -9.00 -15.81
N MET A 88 3.39 -8.14 -14.84
CA MET A 88 3.45 -6.69 -15.00
C MET A 88 3.90 -6.08 -13.68
N ASP A 89 4.93 -5.25 -13.71
CA ASP A 89 5.37 -4.58 -12.48
C ASP A 89 4.35 -3.53 -11.99
N LYS A 90 4.44 -3.19 -10.72
CA LYS A 90 3.51 -2.24 -10.08
C LYS A 90 3.48 -0.89 -10.79
N LYS A 91 4.64 -0.37 -11.23
CA LYS A 91 4.74 0.89 -11.96
C LYS A 91 3.91 0.83 -13.25
N THR A 92 4.09 -0.20 -14.04
CA THR A 92 3.37 -0.38 -15.31
C THR A 92 1.88 -0.52 -15.07
N ARG A 93 1.44 -1.29 -14.05
CA ARG A 93 0.02 -1.39 -13.69
C ARG A 93 -0.61 -0.04 -13.33
N ILE A 94 0.11 0.79 -12.60
CA ILE A 94 -0.37 2.14 -12.25
C ILE A 94 -0.46 3.01 -13.49
N LEU A 95 0.59 3.07 -14.30
CA LEU A 95 0.63 3.91 -15.51
C LEU A 95 -0.43 3.52 -16.56
N THR A 96 -0.75 2.23 -16.66
CA THR A 96 -1.79 1.71 -17.56
C THR A 96 -3.18 1.71 -16.93
N ARG A 97 -3.34 2.17 -15.68
CA ARG A 97 -4.57 2.14 -14.88
C ARG A 97 -5.14 0.72 -14.68
N GLN A 98 -4.31 -0.30 -14.80
CA GLN A 98 -4.69 -1.69 -14.55
C GLN A 98 -4.87 -1.95 -13.04
N SER A 99 -4.21 -1.18 -12.20
CA SER A 99 -4.34 -1.24 -10.76
C SER A 99 -4.25 0.16 -10.14
N GLY A 100 -4.99 0.38 -9.07
CA GLY A 100 -5.03 1.64 -8.34
C GLY A 100 -5.67 1.50 -6.96
N SER A 101 -5.65 2.59 -6.20
CA SER A 101 -6.24 2.66 -4.87
C SER A 101 -7.77 2.60 -4.97
N ALA A 102 -8.38 1.47 -4.66
CA ALA A 102 -9.80 1.22 -4.85
C ALA A 102 -10.60 1.09 -3.54
N HIS A 103 -9.96 0.64 -2.45
CA HIS A 103 -10.65 0.35 -1.19
C HIS A 103 -9.77 0.60 0.02
N ALA A 104 -10.39 1.10 1.09
CA ALA A 104 -9.71 1.41 2.35
C ALA A 104 -10.09 0.40 3.44
N MET A 105 -9.09 -0.03 4.21
CA MET A 105 -9.25 -0.96 5.34
C MET A 105 -8.28 -0.62 6.45
N SER A 106 -8.53 -1.15 7.65
CA SER A 106 -7.61 -1.06 8.78
C SER A 106 -6.57 -2.17 8.70
N LEU A 107 -5.28 -1.84 8.66
CA LEU A 107 -4.19 -2.81 8.80
C LEU A 107 -3.96 -3.05 10.30
N VAL A 108 -4.19 -4.27 10.76
CA VAL A 108 -4.29 -4.57 12.20
C VAL A 108 -3.25 -5.58 12.69
N ALA A 109 -2.76 -6.46 11.81
CA ALA A 109 -1.81 -7.48 12.23
C ALA A 109 -0.76 -7.79 11.16
N VAL A 110 0.36 -8.34 11.62
CA VAL A 110 1.46 -8.86 10.79
C VAL A 110 2.04 -10.11 11.43
N ASP A 111 2.29 -11.11 10.60
CA ASP A 111 3.08 -12.28 10.93
C ASP A 111 4.51 -12.11 10.41
N VAL A 112 5.50 -12.40 11.24
CA VAL A 112 6.91 -12.24 10.89
C VAL A 112 7.67 -13.55 11.11
N ASP A 113 8.66 -13.81 10.26
CA ASP A 113 9.55 -14.96 10.41
C ASP A 113 10.54 -14.79 11.60
N ALA A 114 11.37 -15.79 11.82
CA ALA A 114 12.38 -15.79 12.89
C ALA A 114 13.41 -14.64 12.78
N ASN A 115 13.54 -14.03 11.60
CA ASN A 115 14.43 -12.91 11.34
C ASN A 115 13.69 -11.56 11.43
N GLY A 116 12.39 -11.57 11.78
CA GLY A 116 11.56 -10.37 11.86
C GLY A 116 11.04 -9.87 10.51
N LYS A 117 11.21 -10.65 9.43
CA LYS A 117 10.73 -10.30 8.10
C LYS A 117 9.24 -10.64 7.98
N PRO A 118 8.40 -9.74 7.45
CA PRO A 118 6.97 -10.01 7.30
C PRO A 118 6.73 -11.14 6.30
N THR A 119 5.75 -11.98 6.60
CA THR A 119 5.30 -13.09 5.77
C THR A 119 3.87 -12.88 5.28
N LYS A 120 3.00 -12.39 6.14
CA LYS A 120 1.61 -12.08 5.86
C LYS A 120 1.09 -11.00 6.80
N TRP A 121 -0.02 -10.39 6.39
CA TRP A 121 -0.65 -9.26 7.04
C TRP A 121 -2.15 -9.50 7.15
N GLU A 122 -2.83 -8.72 8.00
CA GLU A 122 -4.28 -8.82 8.16
C GLU A 122 -4.95 -7.44 8.15
N PHE A 123 -6.04 -7.37 7.39
CA PHE A 123 -6.97 -6.24 7.41
C PHE A 123 -8.21 -6.57 8.22
N GLU A 124 -8.70 -5.59 8.97
CA GLU A 124 -10.10 -5.50 9.36
C GLU A 124 -10.88 -4.74 8.29
N ASN A 125 -11.94 -5.36 7.76
CA ASN A 125 -12.71 -4.83 6.64
C ASN A 125 -14.15 -4.48 7.07
N SER A 126 -14.81 -3.62 6.31
CA SER A 126 -16.16 -3.11 6.61
C SER A 126 -17.31 -3.92 5.99
N TRP A 127 -17.02 -5.07 5.36
CA TRP A 127 -18.06 -5.86 4.66
C TRP A 127 -18.89 -6.78 5.58
N GLY A 128 -18.64 -6.72 6.88
CA GLY A 128 -19.32 -7.54 7.89
C GLY A 128 -18.66 -8.90 8.11
N PRO A 129 -19.11 -9.64 9.13
CA PRO A 129 -18.47 -10.88 9.58
C PRO A 129 -18.61 -12.05 8.61
N GLN A 130 -19.47 -11.94 7.60
CA GLN A 130 -19.66 -12.97 6.59
C GLN A 130 -18.60 -12.92 5.48
N ALA A 131 -17.81 -11.84 5.41
CA ALA A 131 -16.73 -11.69 4.42
C ALA A 131 -15.40 -12.14 5.03
N GLY A 132 -14.65 -12.97 4.30
CA GLY A 132 -13.39 -13.51 4.77
C GLY A 132 -13.52 -14.31 6.07
N HIS A 133 -12.56 -14.12 6.96
CA HIS A 133 -12.59 -14.75 8.29
C HIS A 133 -13.15 -13.77 9.33
N ASN A 134 -14.44 -13.86 9.63
CA ASN A 134 -15.13 -12.96 10.58
C ASN A 134 -14.96 -11.46 10.28
N GLY A 135 -14.92 -11.07 9.02
CA GLY A 135 -14.67 -9.69 8.60
C GLY A 135 -13.22 -9.31 8.38
N TYR A 136 -12.28 -10.23 8.61
CA TYR A 136 -10.86 -10.03 8.38
C TYR A 136 -10.40 -10.65 7.07
N LEU A 137 -9.42 -10.02 6.43
CA LEU A 137 -8.77 -10.49 5.22
C LEU A 137 -7.28 -10.67 5.46
N THR A 138 -6.74 -11.83 5.10
CA THR A 138 -5.31 -12.13 5.22
C THR A 138 -4.64 -11.98 3.86
N PHE A 139 -3.48 -11.36 3.80
CA PHE A 139 -2.72 -11.21 2.56
C PHE A 139 -1.24 -11.47 2.74
N THR A 140 -0.61 -11.98 1.68
CA THR A 140 0.82 -12.27 1.68
C THR A 140 1.67 -11.01 1.61
N ASP A 141 2.93 -11.08 2.04
CA ASP A 141 3.87 -9.97 1.93
C ASP A 141 4.12 -9.56 0.47
N LYS A 142 4.08 -10.51 -0.47
CA LYS A 142 4.11 -10.22 -1.92
C LYS A 142 2.92 -9.39 -2.37
N TRP A 143 1.72 -9.69 -1.85
CA TRP A 143 0.53 -8.90 -2.16
C TRP A 143 0.63 -7.49 -1.59
N PHE A 144 1.23 -7.31 -0.40
CA PHE A 144 1.53 -5.99 0.16
C PHE A 144 2.34 -5.17 -0.83
N ASP A 145 3.43 -5.72 -1.35
CA ASP A 145 4.33 -5.02 -2.27
C ASP A 145 3.62 -4.55 -3.53
N GLU A 146 2.69 -5.35 -4.05
CA GLU A 146 2.08 -5.13 -5.34
C GLU A 146 0.81 -4.26 -5.27
N TYR A 147 0.02 -4.36 -4.19
CA TYR A 147 -1.35 -3.84 -4.16
C TYR A 147 -1.68 -2.89 -3.01
N ILE A 148 -0.76 -2.63 -2.07
CA ILE A 148 -0.88 -1.53 -1.10
C ILE A 148 -0.40 -0.24 -1.77
N PHE A 149 -1.23 0.81 -1.67
CA PHE A 149 -0.94 2.12 -2.26
C PHE A 149 -0.67 3.19 -1.21
N ARG A 150 -1.39 3.17 -0.09
CA ARG A 150 -1.29 4.19 0.96
C ARG A 150 -1.38 3.55 2.33
N VAL A 151 -0.56 4.05 3.25
CA VAL A 151 -0.62 3.70 4.67
C VAL A 151 -0.49 4.98 5.47
N VAL A 152 -1.38 5.20 6.43
CA VAL A 152 -1.31 6.33 7.37
C VAL A 152 -0.67 5.84 8.65
N ILE A 153 0.53 6.31 8.92
CA ILE A 153 1.35 5.87 10.06
C ILE A 153 1.75 7.08 10.89
N HIS A 154 1.74 6.94 12.21
CA HIS A 154 2.27 7.98 13.10
C HIS A 154 3.77 8.20 12.87
N LYS A 155 4.19 9.47 12.81
CA LYS A 155 5.60 9.87 12.58
C LYS A 155 6.59 9.21 13.55
N LYS A 156 6.17 8.90 14.78
CA LYS A 156 7.01 8.25 15.80
C LYS A 156 7.53 6.86 15.41
N TYR A 157 6.90 6.22 14.42
CA TYR A 157 7.29 4.90 13.91
C TYR A 157 8.16 4.96 12.65
N LEU A 158 8.38 6.15 12.09
CA LEU A 158 9.22 6.32 10.92
C LEU A 158 10.70 6.26 11.27
N GLY A 159 11.48 5.56 10.45
CA GLY A 159 12.93 5.57 10.56
C GLY A 159 13.53 6.95 10.22
N GLU A 160 14.77 7.21 10.64
CA GLU A 160 15.45 8.51 10.49
C GLU A 160 15.45 9.03 9.04
N LYS A 161 15.63 8.16 8.04
CA LYS A 161 15.64 8.54 6.63
C LYS A 161 14.29 9.06 6.15
N ALA A 162 13.22 8.44 6.62
CA ALA A 162 11.86 8.86 6.32
C ALA A 162 11.50 10.16 7.05
N LEU A 163 11.90 10.31 8.30
CA LEU A 163 11.73 11.56 9.06
C LEU A 163 12.43 12.74 8.40
N LYS A 164 13.69 12.57 8.00
CA LYS A 164 14.44 13.62 7.26
C LYS A 164 13.77 14.00 5.94
N ALA A 165 13.14 13.03 5.28
CA ALA A 165 12.44 13.30 4.04
C ALA A 165 11.19 14.19 4.24
N LEU A 166 10.56 14.15 5.41
CA LEU A 166 9.40 15.01 5.73
C LEU A 166 9.75 16.51 5.84
N ASP A 167 11.02 16.85 6.05
CA ASP A 167 11.48 18.24 6.12
C ASP A 167 11.65 18.89 4.73
N GLN A 168 11.53 18.09 3.67
CA GLN A 168 11.64 18.58 2.30
C GLN A 168 10.39 19.36 1.89
N LYS A 169 10.58 20.36 1.03
CA LYS A 169 9.46 21.04 0.39
C LYS A 169 8.70 20.06 -0.49
N PRO A 170 7.36 19.94 -0.35
CA PRO A 170 6.57 19.08 -1.20
C PRO A 170 6.69 19.45 -2.69
N ILE A 171 6.80 18.44 -3.54
CA ILE A 171 6.65 18.61 -4.99
C ILE A 171 5.15 18.59 -5.28
N LEU A 172 4.66 19.64 -5.93
CA LEU A 172 3.26 19.75 -6.32
C LEU A 172 3.00 18.94 -7.59
N LEU A 173 2.12 17.94 -7.50
CA LEU A 173 1.65 17.14 -8.62
C LEU A 173 0.30 17.68 -9.13
N PRO A 174 0.01 17.53 -10.45
CA PRO A 174 -1.27 17.90 -11.01
C PRO A 174 -2.38 16.93 -10.53
N MET A 175 -3.65 17.37 -10.61
CA MET A 175 -4.81 16.57 -10.18
C MET A 175 -5.01 15.29 -11.02
N TRP A 176 -4.45 15.20 -12.20
CA TRP A 176 -4.53 14.03 -13.11
C TRP A 176 -3.30 13.12 -13.02
N ASP A 177 -2.46 13.30 -12.01
CA ASP A 177 -1.33 12.40 -11.80
C ASP A 177 -1.81 10.96 -11.57
N TYR A 178 -0.99 10.00 -11.99
CA TYR A 178 -1.33 8.56 -11.87
C TYR A 178 -1.43 8.06 -10.43
N MET A 179 -1.05 8.85 -9.44
CA MET A 179 -1.27 8.55 -8.01
C MET A 179 -2.76 8.55 -7.62
N PHE A 180 -3.67 9.07 -8.47
CA PHE A 180 -5.10 9.27 -8.17
C PHE A 180 -6.02 8.83 -9.28
#